data_c9a5027211afe2bdecf88689aa54c643
#
_entry.id   c9a5027211afe2bdecf88689aa54c643
#
_cell.length_a   1.000
_cell.length_b   1.000
_cell.length_c   1.000
_cell.angle_alpha   90.00
_cell.angle_beta   90.00
_cell.angle_gamma   90.00
#
_symmetry.space_group_name_H-M   'P 1'
#
loop_
_entity.id
_entity.type
_entity.pdbx_description
1 polymer ?
#
loop_
_entity_poly.entity_id
_entity_poly.type
_entity_poly.pdbx_seq_one_letter_code
_entity_poly.pdbx_strand_id
1 'polypeptide(L)'
;MFKFPTPPGYEKEPVWTGRDFQIGSEKVAILKYTQCNAGWDADLTEFHEKEAEAGNHYIDRASRLYACRELEKSEKDQNTVILEIGSSSGYLLREIKISFPESYLIGSDCIPEPLEKISEKMPGIPLIQFDLVNCPLPDNCVDVVVALNVLEHIKDDEAALKQIYRILKPGGHAIIEVPANSQLYDFYDEQLKHFRRYDSRGLKQMSLGCGFVLSKSTHLGFCIYPAFKLIKLQNKRKNKHLDSNQKQITIKTQIRFGGPIVNRILFTVMLFELYLGKTMPYPWGIRCALTLKKPHGPITR
;
A
#
# COMPACT_ATOMS: atom_id res chain seq x y z
N MET A 1 -16.01 -19.89 0.54
CA MET A 1 -15.05 -19.59 -0.55
C MET A 1 -15.36 -18.20 -1.06
N PHE A 2 -14.35 -17.36 -1.25
CA PHE A 2 -14.52 -15.99 -1.77
C PHE A 2 -15.03 -16.02 -3.22
N LYS A 3 -16.07 -15.22 -3.54
CA LYS A 3 -16.62 -15.13 -4.88
C LYS A 3 -15.99 -13.95 -5.62
N PHE A 4 -15.26 -14.24 -6.67
CA PHE A 4 -14.72 -13.23 -7.56
C PHE A 4 -15.73 -12.91 -8.66
N PRO A 5 -15.92 -11.64 -9.04
CA PRO A 5 -16.76 -11.28 -10.18
C PRO A 5 -16.19 -11.86 -11.48
N THR A 6 -17.05 -12.03 -12.47
CA THR A 6 -16.62 -12.49 -13.80
C THR A 6 -15.79 -11.40 -14.50
N PRO A 7 -14.55 -11.69 -14.92
CA PRO A 7 -13.73 -10.70 -15.63
C PRO A 7 -14.29 -10.39 -17.02
N PRO A 8 -14.01 -9.22 -17.58
CA PRO A 8 -14.39 -8.89 -18.96
C PRO A 8 -13.91 -9.93 -19.97
N GLY A 9 -14.77 -10.29 -20.92
CA GLY A 9 -14.49 -11.30 -21.94
C GLY A 9 -14.81 -12.74 -21.54
N TYR A 10 -15.23 -12.99 -20.30
CA TYR A 10 -15.70 -14.30 -19.84
C TYR A 10 -17.20 -14.28 -19.52
N GLU A 11 -17.86 -15.43 -19.70
CA GLU A 11 -19.27 -15.62 -19.36
C GLU A 11 -19.47 -16.37 -18.02
N LYS A 12 -18.46 -17.12 -17.59
CA LYS A 12 -18.51 -17.96 -16.40
C LYS A 12 -17.78 -17.31 -15.22
N GLU A 13 -18.30 -17.52 -14.02
CA GLU A 13 -17.64 -17.08 -12.78
C GLU A 13 -16.29 -17.80 -12.59
N PRO A 14 -15.24 -17.10 -12.17
CA PRO A 14 -13.96 -17.71 -11.86
C PRO A 14 -14.03 -18.45 -10.53
N VAL A 15 -13.44 -19.64 -10.49
CA VAL A 15 -13.28 -20.45 -9.27
C VAL A 15 -11.80 -20.57 -8.93
N TRP A 16 -11.42 -20.14 -7.73
CA TRP A 16 -10.06 -20.31 -7.25
C TRP A 16 -9.79 -21.76 -6.85
N THR A 17 -8.77 -22.37 -7.45
CA THR A 17 -8.45 -23.80 -7.24
C THR A 17 -7.39 -24.04 -6.15
N GLY A 18 -6.89 -22.96 -5.54
CA GLY A 18 -5.73 -23.02 -4.62
C GLY A 18 -4.40 -22.70 -5.30
N ARG A 19 -4.39 -22.60 -6.64
CA ARG A 19 -3.20 -22.27 -7.42
C ARG A 19 -3.51 -21.29 -8.58
N ASP A 20 -4.57 -21.55 -9.31
CA ASP A 20 -5.00 -20.81 -10.50
C ASP A 20 -6.50 -20.56 -10.42
N PHE A 21 -7.00 -19.63 -11.20
CA PHE A 21 -8.44 -19.49 -11.43
C PHE A 21 -8.88 -20.36 -12.58
N GLN A 22 -9.94 -21.16 -12.36
CA GLN A 22 -10.64 -21.90 -13.39
C GLN A 22 -11.83 -21.07 -13.86
N ILE A 23 -11.90 -20.72 -15.16
CA ILE A 23 -13.02 -20.01 -15.80
C ILE A 23 -13.51 -20.89 -16.97
N GLY A 24 -14.58 -21.65 -16.73
CA GLY A 24 -15.00 -22.65 -17.72
C GLY A 24 -13.93 -23.72 -17.95
N SER A 25 -13.39 -23.81 -19.17
CA SER A 25 -12.30 -24.72 -19.54
C SER A 25 -10.90 -24.10 -19.38
N GLU A 26 -10.82 -22.80 -19.18
CA GLU A 26 -9.57 -22.07 -19.12
C GLU A 26 -9.01 -21.97 -17.69
N LYS A 27 -7.67 -21.92 -17.60
CA LYS A 27 -6.96 -21.64 -16.36
C LYS A 27 -6.15 -20.33 -16.51
N VAL A 28 -6.32 -19.42 -15.57
CA VAL A 28 -5.59 -18.16 -15.55
C VAL A 28 -4.99 -17.94 -14.16
N ALA A 29 -3.75 -17.45 -14.13
CA ALA A 29 -3.05 -17.17 -12.87
C ALA A 29 -3.56 -15.89 -12.19
N ILE A 30 -4.07 -14.93 -12.97
CA ILE A 30 -4.47 -13.60 -12.54
C ILE A 30 -5.81 -13.26 -13.18
N LEU A 31 -6.77 -12.77 -12.39
CA LEU A 31 -8.00 -12.19 -12.94
C LEU A 31 -7.73 -10.73 -13.35
N LYS A 32 -7.95 -10.40 -14.61
CA LYS A 32 -7.73 -9.06 -15.16
C LYS A 32 -9.06 -8.37 -15.41
N TYR A 33 -9.37 -7.29 -14.67
CA TYR A 33 -10.64 -6.56 -14.77
C TYR A 33 -10.54 -5.26 -15.55
N THR A 34 -9.33 -4.76 -15.76
CA THR A 34 -9.10 -3.51 -16.50
C THR A 34 -7.79 -3.56 -17.26
N GLN A 35 -7.70 -2.78 -18.34
CA GLN A 35 -6.43 -2.37 -18.91
C GLN A 35 -6.03 -1.08 -18.21
N CYS A 36 -5.16 -1.18 -17.22
CA CYS A 36 -4.77 -0.02 -16.43
C CYS A 36 -3.76 0.83 -17.21
N ASN A 37 -4.10 2.11 -17.40
CA ASN A 37 -3.18 3.16 -17.85
C ASN A 37 -2.80 4.07 -16.67
N ALA A 38 -2.58 3.49 -15.49
CA ALA A 38 -2.21 4.25 -14.30
C ALA A 38 -0.87 4.96 -14.47
N GLY A 39 -0.66 6.01 -13.71
CA GLY A 39 0.59 6.78 -13.73
C GLY A 39 1.84 5.97 -13.32
N TRP A 40 1.68 4.92 -12.51
CA TRP A 40 2.73 3.95 -12.17
C TRP A 40 2.88 2.92 -13.29
N ASP A 41 4.10 2.46 -13.55
CA ASP A 41 4.39 1.45 -14.58
C ASP A 41 5.40 0.40 -14.07
N ALA A 42 5.62 -0.65 -14.87
CA ALA A 42 6.53 -1.74 -14.53
C ALA A 42 8.00 -1.27 -14.38
N ASP A 43 8.42 -0.28 -15.16
CA ASP A 43 9.78 0.28 -15.08
C ASP A 43 10.02 0.98 -13.75
N LEU A 44 9.02 1.68 -13.22
CA LEU A 44 9.08 2.30 -11.89
C LEU A 44 9.12 1.25 -10.78
N THR A 45 8.37 0.16 -10.91
CA THR A 45 8.44 -0.96 -9.97
C THR A 45 9.84 -1.56 -9.97
N GLU A 46 10.40 -1.86 -11.14
CA GLU A 46 11.76 -2.41 -11.26
C GLU A 46 12.83 -1.44 -10.74
N PHE A 47 12.68 -0.15 -11.04
CA PHE A 47 13.55 0.89 -10.50
C PHE A 47 13.51 0.91 -8.96
N HIS A 48 12.32 0.89 -8.39
CA HIS A 48 12.16 0.91 -6.93
C HIS A 48 12.73 -0.35 -6.28
N GLU A 49 12.53 -1.53 -6.87
CA GLU A 49 13.11 -2.80 -6.40
C GLU A 49 14.64 -2.77 -6.38
N LYS A 50 15.25 -2.30 -7.48
CA LYS A 50 16.71 -2.22 -7.60
C LYS A 50 17.33 -1.22 -6.61
N GLU A 51 16.70 -0.07 -6.44
CA GLU A 51 17.25 1.00 -5.64
C GLU A 51 16.93 0.83 -4.14
N ALA A 52 15.79 0.20 -3.79
CA ALA A 52 15.38 -0.08 -2.41
C ALA A 52 15.94 -1.40 -1.84
N GLU A 53 17.07 -1.91 -2.38
CA GLU A 53 17.72 -3.14 -1.91
C GLU A 53 16.76 -4.34 -1.83
N ALA A 54 15.97 -4.56 -2.87
CA ALA A 54 15.02 -5.66 -2.96
C ALA A 54 14.10 -5.77 -1.72
N GLY A 55 13.47 -4.66 -1.32
CA GLY A 55 12.54 -4.61 -0.19
C GLY A 55 13.19 -4.51 1.19
N ASN A 56 14.49 -4.36 1.27
CA ASN A 56 15.21 -4.24 2.55
C ASN A 56 15.39 -2.81 3.06
N HIS A 57 14.90 -1.80 2.33
CA HIS A 57 15.00 -0.41 2.77
C HIS A 57 14.29 -0.21 4.12
N TYR A 58 14.94 0.49 5.06
CA TYR A 58 14.53 0.57 6.47
C TYR A 58 13.08 1.02 6.67
N ILE A 59 12.62 2.03 5.91
CA ILE A 59 11.26 2.57 6.07
C ILE A 59 10.21 1.60 5.52
N ASP A 60 10.48 0.90 4.40
CA ASP A 60 9.56 -0.04 3.80
C ASP A 60 9.38 -1.29 4.68
N ARG A 61 10.47 -1.77 5.28
CA ARG A 61 10.41 -2.85 6.28
C ARG A 61 9.59 -2.44 7.51
N ALA A 62 9.81 -1.22 8.00
CA ALA A 62 9.05 -0.70 9.14
C ALA A 62 7.56 -0.56 8.82
N SER A 63 7.21 -0.11 7.61
CA SER A 63 5.82 -0.01 7.13
C SER A 63 5.14 -1.37 7.08
N ARG A 64 5.80 -2.38 6.54
CA ARG A 64 5.25 -3.75 6.51
C ARG A 64 5.04 -4.32 7.90
N LEU A 65 6.03 -4.16 8.80
CA LEU A 65 5.90 -4.58 10.21
C LEU A 65 4.77 -3.82 10.93
N TYR A 66 4.60 -2.52 10.64
CA TYR A 66 3.49 -1.75 11.15
C TYR A 66 2.15 -2.31 10.66
N ALA A 67 2.03 -2.57 9.36
CA ALA A 67 0.82 -3.13 8.76
C ALA A 67 0.47 -4.51 9.37
N CYS A 68 1.42 -5.43 9.47
CA CYS A 68 1.21 -6.73 10.11
C CYS A 68 0.74 -6.57 11.57
N ARG A 69 1.32 -5.64 12.32
CA ARG A 69 0.90 -5.38 13.71
C ARG A 69 -0.53 -4.79 13.81
N GLU A 70 -0.94 -3.97 12.88
CA GLU A 70 -2.32 -3.46 12.87
C GLU A 70 -3.30 -4.54 12.39
N LEU A 71 -2.86 -5.46 11.50
CA LEU A 71 -3.61 -6.65 11.13
C LEU A 71 -3.89 -7.56 12.32
N GLU A 72 -2.90 -7.85 13.18
CA GLU A 72 -3.07 -8.67 14.41
C GLU A 72 -4.22 -8.18 15.30
N LYS A 73 -4.48 -6.85 15.32
CA LYS A 73 -5.57 -6.26 16.11
C LYS A 73 -6.92 -6.35 15.40
N SER A 74 -6.91 -6.50 14.10
CA SER A 74 -8.10 -6.50 13.24
C SER A 74 -8.57 -7.90 12.90
N GLU A 75 -7.67 -8.89 12.99
CA GLU A 75 -7.96 -10.30 12.76
C GLU A 75 -8.71 -10.88 13.95
N LYS A 76 -9.93 -11.35 13.71
CA LYS A 76 -10.81 -11.89 14.75
C LYS A 76 -11.03 -13.39 14.63
N ASP A 77 -10.89 -13.98 13.43
CA ASP A 77 -11.26 -15.35 13.12
C ASP A 77 -10.35 -16.00 12.08
N GLN A 78 -10.29 -17.34 12.14
CA GLN A 78 -9.58 -18.23 11.21
C GLN A 78 -10.24 -18.22 9.82
N ASN A 79 -10.46 -17.19 9.13
CA ASN A 79 -10.95 -17.06 7.74
C ASN A 79 -11.10 -15.58 7.37
N THR A 80 -10.39 -14.72 8.07
CA THR A 80 -10.35 -13.29 7.75
C THR A 80 -9.92 -13.08 6.31
N VAL A 81 -10.73 -12.40 5.51
CA VAL A 81 -10.41 -12.03 4.13
C VAL A 81 -9.60 -10.75 4.14
N ILE A 82 -8.34 -10.85 3.74
CA ILE A 82 -7.39 -9.72 3.65
C ILE A 82 -7.14 -9.42 2.18
N LEU A 83 -7.34 -8.16 1.78
CA LEU A 83 -7.00 -7.64 0.46
C LEU A 83 -5.82 -6.68 0.59
N GLU A 84 -4.70 -6.98 -0.06
CA GLU A 84 -3.64 -6.03 -0.28
C GLU A 84 -3.84 -5.33 -1.63
N ILE A 85 -3.82 -4.00 -1.60
CA ILE A 85 -3.91 -3.14 -2.79
C ILE A 85 -2.54 -2.51 -3.03
N GLY A 86 -2.04 -2.63 -4.27
CA GLY A 86 -0.69 -2.20 -4.64
C GLY A 86 0.37 -3.20 -4.18
N SER A 87 0.18 -4.47 -4.53
CA SER A 87 1.07 -5.56 -4.08
C SER A 87 2.49 -5.45 -4.63
N SER A 88 2.70 -4.72 -5.73
CA SER A 88 4.02 -4.45 -6.31
C SER A 88 4.89 -5.72 -6.36
N SER A 89 6.02 -5.74 -5.64
CA SER A 89 6.95 -6.88 -5.59
C SER A 89 6.53 -8.03 -4.66
N GLY A 90 5.38 -7.93 -3.99
CA GLY A 90 4.82 -8.97 -3.13
C GLY A 90 5.47 -9.14 -1.75
N TYR A 91 6.31 -8.19 -1.32
CA TYR A 91 6.98 -8.32 -0.01
C TYR A 91 6.00 -8.33 1.16
N LEU A 92 4.98 -7.47 1.14
CA LEU A 92 3.96 -7.44 2.19
C LEU A 92 3.05 -8.66 2.10
N LEU A 93 2.62 -9.08 0.90
CA LEU A 93 1.87 -10.34 0.71
C LEU A 93 2.58 -11.51 1.36
N ARG A 94 3.89 -11.62 1.16
CA ARG A 94 4.70 -12.68 1.74
C ARG A 94 4.71 -12.62 3.27
N GLU A 95 4.90 -11.41 3.85
CA GLU A 95 4.92 -11.22 5.29
C GLU A 95 3.54 -11.53 5.91
N ILE A 96 2.45 -11.10 5.26
CA ILE A 96 1.08 -11.42 5.70
C ILE A 96 0.84 -12.93 5.63
N LYS A 97 1.21 -13.59 4.52
CA LYS A 97 1.01 -15.05 4.37
C LYS A 97 1.74 -15.87 5.43
N ILE A 98 2.92 -15.42 5.85
CA ILE A 98 3.69 -16.06 6.91
C ILE A 98 3.08 -15.81 8.30
N SER A 99 2.65 -14.56 8.55
CA SER A 99 2.14 -14.16 9.87
C SER A 99 0.70 -14.62 10.12
N PHE A 100 -0.10 -14.74 9.05
CA PHE A 100 -1.53 -15.06 9.08
C PHE A 100 -1.86 -16.19 8.11
N PRO A 101 -1.31 -17.42 8.33
CA PRO A 101 -1.42 -18.53 7.38
C PRO A 101 -2.87 -18.97 7.13
N GLU A 102 -3.77 -18.79 8.10
CA GLU A 102 -5.18 -19.19 8.04
C GLU A 102 -6.09 -18.15 7.37
N SER A 103 -5.56 -16.94 7.10
CA SER A 103 -6.34 -15.90 6.43
C SER A 103 -6.49 -16.20 4.93
N TYR A 104 -7.61 -15.73 4.36
CA TYR A 104 -7.81 -15.73 2.92
C TYR A 104 -7.21 -14.46 2.34
N LEU A 105 -5.94 -14.54 1.94
CA LEU A 105 -5.18 -13.42 1.43
C LEU A 105 -5.38 -13.26 -0.07
N ILE A 106 -5.71 -12.04 -0.51
CA ILE A 106 -5.84 -11.65 -1.92
C ILE A 106 -4.83 -10.55 -2.20
N GLY A 107 -4.03 -10.71 -3.26
CA GLY A 107 -3.13 -9.66 -3.75
C GLY A 107 -3.74 -8.91 -4.93
N SER A 108 -3.55 -7.60 -4.98
CA SER A 108 -3.99 -6.81 -6.13
C SER A 108 -3.03 -5.70 -6.51
N ASP A 109 -3.01 -5.41 -7.80
CA ASP A 109 -2.28 -4.27 -8.36
C ASP A 109 -3.02 -3.76 -9.59
N CYS A 110 -2.77 -2.51 -9.99
CA CYS A 110 -3.26 -2.01 -11.27
C CYS A 110 -2.37 -2.46 -12.44
N ILE A 111 -1.11 -2.84 -12.16
CA ILE A 111 -0.11 -3.25 -13.13
C ILE A 111 -0.03 -4.77 -13.18
N PRO A 112 -0.15 -5.41 -14.35
CA PRO A 112 -0.14 -6.87 -14.45
C PRO A 112 1.24 -7.50 -14.26
N GLU A 113 2.32 -6.86 -14.72
CA GLU A 113 3.66 -7.45 -14.72
C GLU A 113 4.19 -7.81 -13.32
N PRO A 114 4.03 -6.95 -12.27
CA PRO A 114 4.36 -7.35 -10.91
C PRO A 114 3.56 -8.56 -10.43
N LEU A 115 2.26 -8.61 -10.73
CA LEU A 115 1.40 -9.74 -10.35
C LEU A 115 1.82 -11.05 -11.03
N GLU A 116 2.27 -11.00 -12.28
CA GLU A 116 2.80 -12.16 -13.00
C GLU A 116 4.03 -12.73 -12.28
N LYS A 117 4.97 -11.87 -11.88
CA LYS A 117 6.13 -12.27 -11.08
C LYS A 117 5.75 -12.84 -9.70
N ILE A 118 4.70 -12.30 -9.06
CA ILE A 118 4.19 -12.82 -7.80
C ILE A 118 3.57 -14.20 -7.99
N SER A 119 2.78 -14.42 -9.04
CA SER A 119 2.12 -15.70 -9.30
C SER A 119 3.11 -16.86 -9.44
N GLU A 120 4.29 -16.57 -10.02
CA GLU A 120 5.38 -17.56 -10.15
C GLU A 120 6.08 -17.84 -8.82
N LYS A 121 6.35 -16.80 -8.02
CA LYS A 121 7.12 -16.89 -6.77
C LYS A 121 6.30 -17.36 -5.58
N MET A 122 5.01 -17.04 -5.56
CA MET A 122 4.09 -17.33 -4.45
C MET A 122 2.78 -17.96 -4.95
N PRO A 123 2.84 -19.15 -5.55
CA PRO A 123 1.62 -19.86 -5.94
C PRO A 123 0.76 -20.10 -4.69
N GLY A 124 -0.55 -20.01 -4.85
CA GLY A 124 -1.50 -20.22 -3.74
C GLY A 124 -2.06 -18.92 -3.13
N ILE A 125 -1.72 -17.76 -3.70
CA ILE A 125 -2.38 -16.48 -3.39
C ILE A 125 -3.20 -16.05 -4.61
N PRO A 126 -4.53 -15.87 -4.51
CA PRO A 126 -5.32 -15.32 -5.59
C PRO A 126 -4.89 -13.88 -5.90
N LEU A 127 -4.60 -13.62 -7.18
CA LEU A 127 -4.12 -12.32 -7.66
C LEU A 127 -5.12 -11.70 -8.62
N ILE A 128 -5.44 -10.44 -8.42
CA ILE A 128 -6.41 -9.70 -9.22
C ILE A 128 -5.85 -8.36 -9.69
N GLN A 129 -6.04 -8.06 -10.96
CA GLN A 129 -5.63 -6.78 -11.55
C GLN A 129 -6.85 -5.89 -11.73
N PHE A 130 -6.85 -4.70 -11.11
CA PHE A 130 -7.88 -3.69 -11.30
C PHE A 130 -7.40 -2.28 -10.95
N ASP A 131 -8.11 -1.28 -11.47
CA ASP A 131 -8.01 0.10 -11.02
C ASP A 131 -8.89 0.29 -9.77
N LEU A 132 -8.30 0.79 -8.68
CA LEU A 132 -9.00 0.95 -7.41
C LEU A 132 -10.22 1.89 -7.52
N VAL A 133 -10.17 2.91 -8.37
CA VAL A 133 -11.31 3.83 -8.56
C VAL A 133 -12.51 3.10 -9.17
N ASN A 134 -12.24 2.05 -9.96
CA ASN A 134 -13.23 1.20 -10.61
C ASN A 134 -13.17 -0.25 -10.06
N CYS A 135 -13.08 -0.40 -8.75
CA CYS A 135 -12.92 -1.69 -8.10
C CYS A 135 -14.07 -2.66 -8.46
N PRO A 136 -13.77 -3.84 -9.04
CA PRO A 136 -14.79 -4.79 -9.50
C PRO A 136 -15.39 -5.63 -8.37
N LEU A 137 -14.74 -5.66 -7.19
CA LEU A 137 -15.17 -6.48 -6.08
C LEU A 137 -16.55 -6.05 -5.55
N PRO A 138 -17.38 -6.99 -5.10
CA PRO A 138 -18.71 -6.69 -4.56
C PRO A 138 -18.63 -5.91 -3.24
N ASP A 139 -19.76 -5.33 -2.85
CA ASP A 139 -19.89 -4.66 -1.57
C ASP A 139 -19.74 -5.64 -0.41
N ASN A 140 -19.12 -5.19 0.69
CA ASN A 140 -19.05 -5.94 1.96
C ASN A 140 -18.42 -7.34 1.83
N CYS A 141 -17.37 -7.49 1.02
CA CYS A 141 -16.76 -8.79 0.72
C CYS A 141 -15.44 -9.06 1.45
N VAL A 142 -14.72 -8.03 1.93
CA VAL A 142 -13.42 -8.19 2.60
C VAL A 142 -13.48 -7.69 4.05
N ASP A 143 -12.71 -8.33 4.94
CA ASP A 143 -12.64 -7.97 6.35
C ASP A 143 -11.59 -6.88 6.57
N VAL A 144 -10.45 -6.97 5.89
CA VAL A 144 -9.36 -6.00 6.01
C VAL A 144 -8.81 -5.64 4.64
N VAL A 145 -8.59 -4.34 4.43
CA VAL A 145 -7.84 -3.80 3.29
C VAL A 145 -6.52 -3.22 3.79
N VAL A 146 -5.43 -3.54 3.13
CA VAL A 146 -4.11 -2.92 3.36
C VAL A 146 -3.68 -2.21 2.09
N ALA A 147 -3.37 -0.91 2.18
CA ALA A 147 -2.90 -0.10 1.06
C ALA A 147 -1.74 0.79 1.54
N LEU A 148 -0.50 0.38 1.22
CA LEU A 148 0.71 1.09 1.61
C LEU A 148 1.31 1.80 0.40
N ASN A 149 1.38 3.12 0.45
CA ASN A 149 1.89 3.97 -0.64
C ASN A 149 1.17 3.71 -1.98
N VAL A 150 -0.16 3.82 -1.95
CA VAL A 150 -1.05 3.63 -3.11
C VAL A 150 -1.78 4.91 -3.47
N LEU A 151 -2.40 5.58 -2.49
CA LEU A 151 -3.31 6.70 -2.76
C LEU A 151 -2.63 7.91 -3.41
N GLU A 152 -1.34 8.12 -3.14
CA GLU A 152 -0.54 9.18 -3.77
C GLU A 152 -0.40 9.03 -5.29
N HIS A 153 -0.58 7.82 -5.82
CA HIS A 153 -0.54 7.50 -7.24
C HIS A 153 -1.92 7.60 -7.92
N ILE A 154 -2.97 7.86 -7.15
CA ILE A 154 -4.34 7.94 -7.66
C ILE A 154 -4.78 9.41 -7.69
N LYS A 155 -5.21 9.88 -8.87
CA LYS A 155 -5.64 11.27 -9.04
C LYS A 155 -6.90 11.56 -8.21
N ASP A 156 -7.88 10.66 -8.25
CA ASP A 156 -9.13 10.72 -7.47
C ASP A 156 -9.03 9.77 -6.26
N ASP A 157 -8.25 10.19 -5.27
CA ASP A 157 -8.00 9.42 -4.04
C ASP A 157 -9.24 9.33 -3.14
N GLU A 158 -10.16 10.28 -3.22
CA GLU A 158 -11.43 10.22 -2.51
C GLU A 158 -12.32 9.10 -3.09
N ALA A 159 -12.40 8.97 -4.43
CA ALA A 159 -13.10 7.87 -5.08
C ALA A 159 -12.47 6.52 -4.70
N ALA A 160 -11.14 6.44 -4.65
CA ALA A 160 -10.44 5.23 -4.19
C ALA A 160 -10.80 4.86 -2.74
N LEU A 161 -10.83 5.83 -1.81
CA LEU A 161 -11.25 5.58 -0.43
C LEU A 161 -12.72 5.15 -0.33
N LYS A 162 -13.61 5.71 -1.16
CA LYS A 162 -15.02 5.28 -1.24
C LYS A 162 -15.13 3.83 -1.70
N GLN A 163 -14.29 3.39 -2.65
CA GLN A 163 -14.26 1.99 -3.06
C GLN A 163 -13.75 1.07 -1.95
N ILE A 164 -12.69 1.46 -1.22
CA ILE A 164 -12.21 0.72 -0.05
C ILE A 164 -13.34 0.59 0.99
N TYR A 165 -14.06 1.69 1.26
CA TYR A 165 -15.20 1.67 2.18
C TYR A 165 -16.30 0.72 1.70
N ARG A 166 -16.62 0.74 0.40
CA ARG A 166 -17.69 -0.07 -0.20
C ARG A 166 -17.41 -1.57 -0.05
N ILE A 167 -16.21 -2.01 -0.39
CA ILE A 167 -15.84 -3.44 -0.39
C ILE A 167 -15.62 -4.00 1.01
N LEU A 168 -15.29 -3.16 2.02
CA LEU A 168 -15.16 -3.60 3.40
C LEU A 168 -16.50 -4.05 3.98
N LYS A 169 -16.49 -5.15 4.71
CA LYS A 169 -17.64 -5.59 5.52
C LYS A 169 -17.91 -4.58 6.65
N PRO A 170 -19.16 -4.47 7.14
CA PRO A 170 -19.45 -3.75 8.38
C PRO A 170 -18.55 -4.25 9.51
N GLY A 171 -17.88 -3.34 10.21
CA GLY A 171 -16.88 -3.66 11.23
C GLY A 171 -15.47 -3.94 10.68
N GLY A 172 -15.29 -4.03 9.36
CA GLY A 172 -14.00 -4.23 8.70
C GLY A 172 -13.07 -3.02 8.81
N HIS A 173 -11.79 -3.24 8.55
CA HIS A 173 -10.73 -2.25 8.75
C HIS A 173 -9.96 -1.95 7.47
N ALA A 174 -9.50 -0.70 7.31
CA ALA A 174 -8.52 -0.32 6.32
C ALA A 174 -7.24 0.20 6.99
N ILE A 175 -6.09 -0.34 6.59
CA ILE A 175 -4.76 0.12 7.01
C ILE A 175 -4.18 0.87 5.82
N ILE A 176 -4.11 2.19 5.94
CA ILE A 176 -3.66 3.09 4.88
C ILE A 176 -2.37 3.75 5.31
N GLU A 177 -1.37 3.74 4.43
CA GLU A 177 -0.13 4.49 4.62
C GLU A 177 0.18 5.30 3.36
N VAL A 178 0.61 6.55 3.55
CA VAL A 178 0.94 7.49 2.48
C VAL A 178 2.13 8.36 2.85
N PRO A 179 2.86 8.95 1.90
CA PRO A 179 3.91 9.93 2.16
C PRO A 179 3.34 11.16 2.89
N ALA A 180 3.96 11.51 4.02
CA ALA A 180 3.52 12.62 4.85
C ALA A 180 4.07 13.96 4.39
N ASN A 181 3.37 15.03 4.79
CA ASN A 181 3.73 16.44 4.66
C ASN A 181 3.75 16.95 3.20
N SER A 182 2.66 17.59 2.80
CA SER A 182 2.46 18.18 1.46
C SER A 182 3.55 19.18 1.06
N GLN A 183 4.14 19.91 2.02
CA GLN A 183 5.20 20.88 1.78
C GLN A 183 6.52 20.25 1.35
N LEU A 184 6.72 18.95 1.62
CA LEU A 184 7.92 18.20 1.25
C LEU A 184 7.84 17.55 -0.13
N TYR A 185 6.77 17.80 -0.88
CA TYR A 185 6.67 17.38 -2.27
C TYR A 185 7.80 17.98 -3.09
N ASP A 186 8.54 17.14 -3.82
CA ASP A 186 9.67 17.55 -4.63
C ASP A 186 9.82 16.69 -5.90
N PHE A 187 10.89 16.89 -6.65
CA PHE A 187 11.16 16.16 -7.90
C PHE A 187 11.25 14.64 -7.73
N TYR A 188 11.55 14.13 -6.53
CA TYR A 188 11.53 12.70 -6.23
C TYR A 188 10.09 12.16 -6.27
N ASP A 189 9.15 12.91 -5.72
CA ASP A 189 7.73 12.56 -5.80
C ASP A 189 7.22 12.64 -7.25
N GLU A 190 7.69 13.63 -8.03
CA GLU A 190 7.39 13.74 -9.47
C GLU A 190 7.91 12.53 -10.26
N GLN A 191 9.13 12.09 -9.97
CA GLN A 191 9.73 10.92 -10.64
C GLN A 191 8.99 9.63 -10.30
N LEU A 192 8.50 9.50 -9.07
CA LEU A 192 7.63 8.40 -8.65
C LEU A 192 6.18 8.57 -9.12
N LYS A 193 5.88 9.60 -9.92
CA LYS A 193 4.54 9.91 -10.41
C LYS A 193 3.51 10.08 -9.29
N HIS A 194 3.94 10.58 -8.12
CA HIS A 194 3.01 10.96 -7.06
C HIS A 194 2.22 12.19 -7.48
N PHE A 195 0.92 12.16 -7.33
CA PHE A 195 0.10 13.37 -7.47
C PHE A 195 0.26 14.29 -6.26
N ARG A 196 0.54 13.73 -5.06
CA ARG A 196 0.59 14.49 -3.80
C ARG A 196 1.31 13.76 -2.68
N ARG A 197 1.58 14.53 -1.61
CA ARG A 197 1.83 14.04 -0.25
C ARG A 197 0.70 14.49 0.64
N TYR A 198 0.51 13.84 1.77
CA TYR A 198 -0.65 14.05 2.61
C TYR A 198 -0.31 14.72 3.93
N ASP A 199 -1.15 15.70 4.30
CA ASP A 199 -1.20 16.18 5.66
C ASP A 199 -2.20 15.33 6.44
N SER A 200 -1.80 14.86 7.62
CA SER A 200 -2.60 13.92 8.43
C SER A 200 -4.02 14.43 8.69
N ARG A 201 -4.19 15.75 8.87
CA ARG A 201 -5.53 16.34 9.08
C ARG A 201 -6.42 16.21 7.84
N GLY A 202 -5.89 16.50 6.66
CA GLY A 202 -6.63 16.40 5.39
C GLY A 202 -7.03 14.96 5.08
N LEU A 203 -6.08 14.01 5.24
CA LEU A 203 -6.35 12.58 5.02
C LEU A 203 -7.42 12.05 5.98
N LYS A 204 -7.38 12.44 7.26
CA LYS A 204 -8.43 12.11 8.24
C LYS A 204 -9.78 12.65 7.83
N GLN A 205 -9.88 13.92 7.47
CA GLN A 205 -11.13 14.55 7.07
C GLN A 205 -11.74 13.87 5.85
N MET A 206 -10.93 13.56 4.84
CA MET A 206 -11.37 12.85 3.64
C MET A 206 -11.86 11.44 3.99
N SER A 207 -11.13 10.69 4.84
CA SER A 207 -11.55 9.37 5.26
C SER A 207 -12.88 9.38 6.05
N LEU A 208 -13.04 10.35 6.96
CA LEU A 208 -14.29 10.53 7.70
C LEU A 208 -15.45 10.92 6.75
N GLY A 209 -15.18 11.77 5.74
CA GLY A 209 -16.13 12.11 4.69
C GLY A 209 -16.61 10.93 3.87
N CYS A 210 -15.76 9.91 3.69
CA CYS A 210 -16.12 8.64 3.04
C CYS A 210 -16.93 7.68 3.94
N GLY A 211 -17.20 8.04 5.20
CA GLY A 211 -17.99 7.22 6.13
C GLY A 211 -17.18 6.36 7.10
N PHE A 212 -15.86 6.42 7.06
CA PHE A 212 -15.01 5.71 8.02
C PHE A 212 -15.07 6.32 9.42
N VAL A 213 -14.78 5.48 10.42
CA VAL A 213 -14.41 5.90 11.76
C VAL A 213 -12.90 5.72 11.93
N LEU A 214 -12.26 6.71 12.52
CA LEU A 214 -10.82 6.66 12.77
C LEU A 214 -10.54 5.80 14.01
N SER A 215 -9.88 4.66 13.83
CA SER A 215 -9.40 3.81 14.93
C SER A 215 -8.03 4.28 15.44
N LYS A 216 -7.13 4.62 14.51
CA LYS A 216 -5.78 5.08 14.85
C LYS A 216 -5.24 6.03 13.79
N SER A 217 -4.43 6.98 14.23
CA SER A 217 -3.64 7.83 13.35
C SER A 217 -2.27 8.03 13.95
N THR A 218 -1.24 7.76 13.18
CA THR A 218 0.17 7.92 13.59
C THR A 218 1.03 8.24 12.39
N HIS A 219 2.32 8.44 12.63
CA HIS A 219 3.32 8.56 11.59
C HIS A 219 4.41 7.53 11.80
N LEU A 220 5.14 7.20 10.73
CA LEU A 220 6.35 6.39 10.75
C LEU A 220 7.55 7.26 10.36
N GLY A 221 8.71 6.93 10.92
CA GLY A 221 9.94 7.71 10.73
C GLY A 221 9.98 8.99 11.56
N PHE A 222 9.36 9.01 12.71
CA PHE A 222 9.32 10.16 13.63
C PHE A 222 10.73 10.60 14.07
N CYS A 223 11.54 9.67 14.55
CA CYS A 223 12.90 9.95 15.01
C CYS A 223 13.82 10.45 13.90
N ILE A 224 13.58 9.97 12.67
CA ILE A 224 14.41 10.28 11.49
C ILE A 224 13.89 11.55 10.78
N TYR A 225 12.64 11.92 11.01
CA TYR A 225 11.95 12.99 10.29
C TYR A 225 12.70 14.35 10.31
N PRO A 226 13.31 14.82 11.40
CA PRO A 226 14.03 16.11 11.38
C PRO A 226 15.17 16.13 10.35
N ALA A 227 15.97 15.07 10.29
CA ALA A 227 17.04 14.93 9.30
C ALA A 227 16.49 14.79 7.88
N PHE A 228 15.45 13.95 7.69
CA PHE A 228 14.76 13.79 6.42
C PHE A 228 14.21 15.14 5.91
N LYS A 229 13.52 15.90 6.76
CA LYS A 229 12.99 17.22 6.42
C LYS A 229 14.07 18.18 5.96
N LEU A 230 15.19 18.23 6.70
CA LEU A 230 16.32 19.08 6.34
C LEU A 230 16.88 18.73 4.97
N ILE A 231 17.11 17.44 4.70
CA ILE A 231 17.58 16.94 3.41
C ILE A 231 16.60 17.33 2.28
N LYS A 232 15.30 17.11 2.46
CA LYS A 232 14.27 17.47 1.49
C LYS A 232 14.27 18.98 1.19
N LEU A 233 14.35 19.82 2.22
CA LEU A 233 14.38 21.27 2.05
C LEU A 233 15.67 21.76 1.35
N GLN A 234 16.83 21.16 1.65
CA GLN A 234 18.07 21.44 0.94
C GLN A 234 17.99 21.03 -0.53
N ASN A 235 17.44 19.84 -0.81
CA ASN A 235 17.23 19.35 -2.17
C ASN A 235 16.31 20.25 -2.96
N LYS A 236 15.20 20.68 -2.37
CA LYS A 236 14.25 21.61 -3.02
C LYS A 236 14.91 22.93 -3.41
N ARG A 237 15.91 23.39 -2.63
CA ARG A 237 16.70 24.62 -2.94
C ARG A 237 17.74 24.36 -4.04
N LYS A 238 18.49 23.25 -3.95
CA LYS A 238 19.58 22.93 -4.88
C LYS A 238 19.07 22.51 -6.27
N ASN A 239 17.94 21.83 -6.32
CA ASN A 239 17.49 21.11 -7.52
C ASN A 239 16.66 21.93 -8.49
N LYS A 240 16.46 23.24 -8.23
CA LYS A 240 15.79 24.15 -9.18
C LYS A 240 16.50 24.26 -10.53
N HIS A 241 17.77 23.88 -10.62
CA HIS A 241 18.64 24.04 -11.80
C HIS A 241 19.16 22.71 -12.37
N LEU A 242 18.72 21.54 -11.85
CA LEU A 242 19.17 20.24 -12.32
C LEU A 242 18.43 19.81 -13.61
N ASP A 243 19.17 19.26 -14.56
CA ASP A 243 18.62 18.57 -15.70
C ASP A 243 18.06 17.19 -15.34
N SER A 244 17.37 16.53 -16.30
CA SER A 244 16.71 15.24 -16.05
C SER A 244 17.67 14.14 -15.64
N ASN A 245 18.90 14.10 -16.21
CA ASN A 245 19.91 13.09 -15.89
C ASN A 245 20.47 13.31 -14.48
N GLN A 246 20.75 14.56 -14.13
CA GLN A 246 21.22 14.93 -12.77
C GLN A 246 20.18 14.61 -11.70
N LYS A 247 18.89 14.83 -12.00
CA LYS A 247 17.78 14.43 -11.12
C LYS A 247 17.77 12.93 -10.86
N GLN A 248 17.89 12.09 -11.90
CA GLN A 248 17.93 10.63 -11.75
C GLN A 248 19.13 10.16 -10.91
N ILE A 249 20.32 10.70 -11.15
CA ILE A 249 21.53 10.39 -10.36
C ILE A 249 21.32 10.77 -8.88
N THR A 250 20.74 11.93 -8.63
CA THR A 250 20.44 12.40 -7.28
C THR A 250 19.47 11.48 -6.56
N ILE A 251 18.42 11.01 -7.24
CA ILE A 251 17.43 10.07 -6.68
C ILE A 251 18.10 8.75 -6.30
N LYS A 252 18.90 8.16 -7.22
CA LYS A 252 19.63 6.92 -6.94
C LYS A 252 20.53 7.05 -5.72
N THR A 253 21.24 8.17 -5.60
CA THR A 253 22.13 8.44 -4.46
C THR A 253 21.33 8.59 -3.16
N GLN A 254 20.14 9.18 -3.20
CA GLN A 254 19.30 9.38 -2.01
C GLN A 254 18.66 8.07 -1.52
N ILE A 255 18.19 7.23 -2.42
CA ILE A 255 17.63 5.92 -2.04
C ILE A 255 18.73 5.03 -1.43
N ARG A 256 19.95 5.08 -1.98
CA ARG A 256 21.11 4.32 -1.48
C ARG A 256 21.85 4.99 -0.33
N PHE A 257 21.29 6.07 0.25
CA PHE A 257 21.97 6.85 1.27
C PHE A 257 22.46 6.00 2.43
N GLY A 258 23.78 6.01 2.64
CA GLY A 258 24.46 5.42 3.79
C GLY A 258 24.79 3.94 3.68
N GLY A 259 24.40 3.23 2.62
CA GLY A 259 24.72 1.80 2.44
C GLY A 259 24.11 0.88 3.51
N PRO A 260 24.48 -0.43 3.49
CA PRO A 260 23.80 -1.45 4.33
C PRO A 260 23.93 -1.20 5.84
N ILE A 261 25.04 -0.63 6.29
CA ILE A 261 25.25 -0.36 7.73
C ILE A 261 24.30 0.73 8.21
N VAL A 262 24.19 1.84 7.48
CA VAL A 262 23.29 2.94 7.84
C VAL A 262 21.84 2.47 7.74
N ASN A 263 21.48 1.72 6.70
CA ASN A 263 20.16 1.12 6.56
C ASN A 263 19.80 0.25 7.78
N ARG A 264 20.74 -0.57 8.27
CA ARG A 264 20.56 -1.38 9.48
C ARG A 264 20.39 -0.54 10.75
N ILE A 265 21.17 0.53 10.91
CA ILE A 265 21.04 1.46 12.05
C ILE A 265 19.67 2.13 12.02
N LEU A 266 19.29 2.69 10.85
CA LEU A 266 17.99 3.35 10.68
C LEU A 266 16.84 2.39 10.92
N PHE A 267 16.96 1.14 10.47
CA PHE A 267 15.95 0.11 10.74
C PHE A 267 15.85 -0.20 12.25
N THR A 268 16.97 -0.26 12.98
CA THR A 268 16.94 -0.45 14.43
C THR A 268 16.22 0.71 15.13
N VAL A 269 16.47 1.96 14.69
CA VAL A 269 15.73 3.13 15.19
C VAL A 269 14.23 3.00 14.91
N MET A 270 13.86 2.54 13.72
CA MET A 270 12.46 2.30 13.35
C MET A 270 11.81 1.19 14.20
N LEU A 271 12.54 0.12 14.51
CA LEU A 271 12.03 -0.92 15.42
C LEU A 271 11.74 -0.38 16.82
N PHE A 272 12.64 0.43 17.35
CA PHE A 272 12.44 1.10 18.63
C PHE A 272 11.22 2.05 18.57
N GLU A 273 11.10 2.83 17.50
CA GLU A 273 9.97 3.69 17.26
C GLU A 273 8.66 2.87 17.19
N LEU A 274 8.63 1.77 16.43
CA LEU A 274 7.48 0.89 16.36
C LEU A 274 7.11 0.29 17.72
N TYR A 275 8.10 -0.03 18.57
CA TYR A 275 7.87 -0.53 19.91
C TYR A 275 7.18 0.52 20.79
N LEU A 276 7.70 1.75 20.86
CA LEU A 276 7.10 2.83 21.61
C LEU A 276 5.75 3.28 21.04
N GLY A 277 5.58 3.24 19.72
CA GLY A 277 4.34 3.58 19.00
C GLY A 277 3.18 2.60 19.25
N LYS A 278 3.37 1.56 20.09
CA LYS A 278 2.28 0.74 20.60
C LYS A 278 1.37 1.53 21.55
N THR A 279 1.95 2.42 22.32
CA THR A 279 1.26 3.19 23.39
C THR A 279 0.99 4.63 22.99
N MET A 280 1.84 5.24 22.18
CA MET A 280 1.72 6.65 21.81
C MET A 280 1.76 6.85 20.29
N PRO A 281 0.77 7.56 19.70
CA PRO A 281 0.84 7.93 18.29
C PRO A 281 1.86 9.06 18.09
N TYR A 282 2.59 9.01 16.98
CA TYR A 282 3.52 10.06 16.60
C TYR A 282 2.82 11.17 15.83
N PRO A 283 3.07 12.45 16.20
CA PRO A 283 2.39 13.61 15.61
C PRO A 283 2.93 14.01 14.22
N TRP A 284 4.14 13.57 13.87
CA TRP A 284 4.78 13.79 12.56
C TRP A 284 5.73 12.65 12.22
N GLY A 285 6.09 12.55 10.94
CA GLY A 285 7.01 11.53 10.44
C GLY A 285 7.16 11.60 8.93
N ILE A 286 7.85 10.61 8.36
CA ILE A 286 8.09 10.50 6.93
C ILE A 286 6.82 10.01 6.21
N ARG A 287 6.07 9.11 6.85
CA ARG A 287 4.81 8.55 6.35
C ARG A 287 3.70 8.77 7.36
N CYS A 288 2.49 9.00 6.86
CA CYS A 288 1.27 9.09 7.64
C CYS A 288 0.52 7.76 7.52
N ALA A 289 0.14 7.18 8.66
CA ALA A 289 -0.57 5.92 8.72
C ALA A 289 -1.90 6.07 9.46
N LEU A 290 -2.97 5.60 8.84
CA LEU A 290 -4.32 5.53 9.41
C LEU A 290 -4.78 4.09 9.50
N THR A 291 -5.38 3.72 10.62
CA THR A 291 -6.24 2.55 10.73
C THR A 291 -7.68 3.05 10.83
N LEU A 292 -8.47 2.72 9.82
CA LEU A 292 -9.85 3.14 9.63
C LEU A 292 -10.77 1.94 9.85
N LYS A 293 -11.99 2.20 10.29
CA LYS A 293 -13.00 1.16 10.49
C LYS A 293 -14.30 1.54 9.77
N LYS A 294 -14.90 0.58 9.07
CA LYS A 294 -16.27 0.71 8.59
C LYS A 294 -17.23 0.41 9.74
N PRO A 295 -18.13 1.32 10.15
CA PRO A 295 -19.08 1.06 11.23
C PRO A 295 -20.05 -0.08 10.88
N HIS A 296 -20.66 -0.71 11.91
CA HIS A 296 -21.64 -1.79 11.72
C HIS A 296 -23.00 -1.31 11.22
N GLY A 297 -23.28 -0.02 11.28
CA GLY A 297 -24.53 0.60 10.86
C GLY A 297 -24.32 2.04 10.41
N PRO A 298 -25.35 2.72 9.92
CA PRO A 298 -25.26 4.13 9.56
C PRO A 298 -24.81 4.93 10.79
N ILE A 299 -23.86 5.84 10.59
CA ILE A 299 -23.46 6.80 11.61
C ILE A 299 -24.64 7.73 11.84
N THR A 300 -25.41 7.50 12.91
CA THR A 300 -26.37 8.51 13.40
C THR A 300 -25.57 9.73 13.84
N ARG A 301 -25.64 10.79 13.05
CA ARG A 301 -25.06 12.10 13.38
C ARG A 301 -25.89 12.80 14.42
#